data_9a8f7008c14e5e92740c2329012ca59e
#
_entry.id   9a8f7008c14e5e92740c2329012ca59e
#
_cell.length_a   1.000
_cell.length_b   1.000
_cell.length_c   1.000
_cell.angle_alpha   90.00
_cell.angle_beta   90.00
_cell.angle_gamma   90.00
#
_symmetry.space_group_name_H-M   'P 1'
#
loop_
_entity.id
_entity.type
_entity.pdbx_description
1 polymer ?
#
loop_
_entity_poly.entity_id
_entity_poly.type
_entity_poly.pdbx_seq_one_letter_code
_entity_poly.pdbx_strand_id
1 'polypeptide(L)'
;MERPAGRTHVTPPPRLLPWLSAEGNPCYLVTDDNGGYLSRLADELEAVQLATGTDVLGLARKVLDDPASPYREVRFAGIRLAECLSDALRVAESRGMRLPAPDIADTVEACDPQ
;
A
#
# COMPACT_ATOMS: atom_id res chain seq x y z
N MET A 1 37.18 -18.85 -2.19
CA MET A 1 36.75 -18.52 -2.15
C MET A 1 35.91 -18.17 -2.01
N GLU A 2 35.71 -17.99 -1.74
CA GLU A 2 34.96 -17.63 -1.70
C GLU A 2 34.34 -16.97 -1.47
N ARG A 3 34.07 -16.71 -1.58
CA ARG A 3 33.53 -15.94 -1.50
C ARG A 3 32.85 -15.46 -1.04
N PRO A 4 32.79 -15.51 -0.97
CA PRO A 4 31.96 -15.13 -0.19
C PRO A 4 31.39 -14.10 -0.18
N ALA A 5 31.94 -13.76 -0.20
CA ALA A 5 31.43 -12.64 -0.15
C ALA A 5 30.21 -12.48 -0.74
N GLY A 6 30.14 -12.78 -1.68
CA GLY A 6 28.95 -12.44 -2.27
C GLY A 6 27.82 -12.67 -1.43
N ARG A 7 27.99 -13.45 -0.67
CA ARG A 7 27.01 -13.72 0.04
C ARG A 7 26.61 -12.86 0.96
N THR A 8 27.35 -12.27 1.44
CA THR A 8 26.94 -11.30 2.40
C THR A 8 26.19 -10.19 1.74
N HIS A 9 26.38 -9.99 0.48
CA HIS A 9 25.64 -8.97 -0.23
C HIS A 9 24.24 -9.46 -0.54
N VAL A 10 23.27 -8.91 0.13
CA VAL A 10 21.89 -9.30 -0.04
C VAL A 10 21.17 -8.20 -0.79
N THR A 11 20.58 -8.55 -1.90
CA THR A 11 19.78 -7.60 -2.66
C THR A 11 18.50 -7.33 -1.90
N PRO A 12 18.15 -6.08 -1.69
CA PRO A 12 16.88 -5.81 -1.03
C PRO A 12 15.72 -6.32 -1.88
N PRO A 13 14.62 -6.69 -1.24
CA PRO A 13 13.48 -7.11 -2.00
C PRO A 13 12.95 -5.97 -2.85
N PRO A 14 12.32 -6.28 -3.98
CA PRO A 14 11.73 -5.23 -4.80
C PRO A 14 10.66 -4.48 -4.03
N ARG A 15 10.56 -3.20 -4.29
CA ARG A 15 9.52 -2.38 -3.70
C ARG A 15 8.29 -2.38 -4.58
N LEU A 16 7.15 -2.77 -4.04
CA LEU A 16 5.88 -2.66 -4.76
C LEU A 16 5.51 -1.19 -4.88
N LEU A 17 5.29 -0.75 -6.11
CA LEU A 17 4.99 0.65 -6.38
C LEU A 17 3.50 0.92 -6.30
N PRO A 18 3.10 2.17 -6.02
CA PRO A 18 1.70 2.52 -5.87
C PRO A 18 0.97 2.75 -7.19
N TRP A 19 1.52 2.28 -8.28
CA TRP A 19 0.85 2.38 -9.58
C TRP A 19 0.95 1.04 -10.30
N LEU A 20 0.10 0.89 -11.31
CA LEU A 20 0.06 -0.32 -12.11
C LEU A 20 0.62 -0.03 -13.50
N SER A 21 1.04 -1.09 -14.18
CA SER A 21 1.44 -0.97 -15.57
C SER A 21 0.22 -0.68 -16.45
N ALA A 22 0.48 -0.40 -17.72
CA ALA A 22 -0.60 -0.14 -18.66
C ALA A 22 -1.55 -1.33 -18.76
N GLU A 23 -1.05 -2.54 -18.53
CA GLU A 23 -1.86 -3.74 -18.58
C GLU A 23 -2.57 -4.04 -17.27
N GLY A 24 -2.38 -3.21 -16.25
CA GLY A 24 -3.01 -3.43 -14.97
C GLY A 24 -2.25 -4.35 -14.03
N ASN A 25 -0.99 -4.59 -14.31
CA ASN A 25 -0.16 -5.48 -13.49
C ASN A 25 0.63 -4.68 -12.46
N PRO A 26 0.96 -5.30 -11.32
CA PRO A 26 1.79 -4.63 -10.33
C PRO A 26 3.16 -4.25 -10.88
N CYS A 27 3.67 -3.13 -10.40
CA CYS A 27 5.00 -2.67 -10.77
C CYS A 27 5.90 -2.70 -9.55
N TYR A 28 7.16 -3.10 -9.77
CA TYR A 28 8.13 -3.19 -8.69
C TYR A 28 9.37 -2.40 -9.04
N LEU A 29 9.96 -1.80 -8.03
CA LEU A 29 11.22 -1.07 -8.17
C LEU A 29 12.33 -1.88 -7.53
N VAL A 30 13.35 -2.19 -8.30
CA VAL A 30 14.51 -2.92 -7.81
C VAL A 30 15.68 -1.95 -7.76
N THR A 31 16.10 -1.58 -6.55
CA THR A 31 17.16 -0.61 -6.41
C THR A 31 17.77 -0.75 -5.02
N ASP A 32 19.02 -0.39 -4.92
CA ASP A 32 19.69 -0.29 -3.63
C ASP A 32 19.53 1.08 -3.02
N ASP A 33 19.03 2.03 -3.76
CA ASP A 33 19.00 3.42 -3.33
C ASP A 33 17.61 3.78 -2.83
N ASN A 34 17.45 3.77 -1.50
CA ASN A 34 16.17 4.12 -0.90
C ASN A 34 15.83 5.57 -1.06
N GLY A 35 16.80 6.41 -1.36
CA GLY A 35 16.56 7.83 -1.53
C GLY A 35 16.43 8.25 -2.98
N GLY A 36 16.27 7.31 -3.90
CA GLY A 36 16.19 7.63 -5.31
C GLY A 36 14.91 8.35 -5.69
N TYR A 37 14.94 8.93 -6.87
CA TYR A 37 13.82 9.73 -7.35
C TYR A 37 12.51 8.96 -7.38
N LEU A 38 12.56 7.72 -7.91
CA LEU A 38 11.34 6.93 -8.00
C LEU A 38 10.83 6.51 -6.64
N SER A 39 11.73 6.23 -5.70
CA SER A 39 11.31 5.91 -4.34
C SER A 39 10.60 7.08 -3.68
N ARG A 40 11.13 8.28 -3.86
CA ARG A 40 10.48 9.46 -3.28
C ARG A 40 9.14 9.75 -3.94
N LEU A 41 9.08 9.57 -5.26
CA LEU A 41 7.82 9.74 -5.97
C LEU A 41 6.79 8.74 -5.47
N ALA A 42 7.21 7.49 -5.26
CA ALA A 42 6.31 6.48 -4.74
C ALA A 42 5.82 6.83 -3.34
N ASP A 43 6.72 7.35 -2.49
CA ASP A 43 6.31 7.78 -1.15
C ASP A 43 5.24 8.87 -1.22
N GLU A 44 5.45 9.83 -2.10
CA GLU A 44 4.50 10.94 -2.23
C GLU A 44 3.16 10.45 -2.75
N LEU A 45 3.18 9.57 -3.73
CA LEU A 45 1.94 9.07 -4.28
C LEU A 45 1.19 8.20 -3.27
N GLU A 46 1.90 7.40 -2.49
CA GLU A 46 1.24 6.63 -1.43
C GLU A 46 0.53 7.56 -0.45
N ALA A 47 1.19 8.65 -0.07
CA ALA A 47 0.59 9.61 0.85
C ALA A 47 -0.67 10.24 0.24
N VAL A 48 -0.61 10.58 -1.05
CA VAL A 48 -1.77 11.16 -1.72
C VAL A 48 -2.91 10.13 -1.79
N GLN A 49 -2.60 8.88 -2.09
CA GLN A 49 -3.63 7.86 -2.17
C GLN A 49 -4.33 7.66 -0.83
N LEU A 50 -3.57 7.67 0.26
CA LEU A 50 -4.17 7.50 1.57
C LEU A 50 -5.02 8.71 1.97
N ALA A 51 -4.54 9.91 1.65
CA ALA A 51 -5.32 11.12 1.93
C ALA A 51 -6.60 11.15 1.11
N THR A 52 -6.51 10.77 -0.16
CA THR A 52 -7.70 10.68 -1.01
C THR A 52 -8.68 9.66 -0.44
N GLY A 53 -8.18 8.53 0.04
CA GLY A 53 -9.03 7.52 0.65
C GLY A 53 -9.78 8.06 1.86
N THR A 54 -9.10 8.85 2.68
CA THR A 54 -9.76 9.46 3.83
C THR A 54 -10.89 10.39 3.40
N ASP A 55 -10.63 11.21 2.39
CA ASP A 55 -11.66 12.14 1.89
C ASP A 55 -12.84 11.39 1.28
N VAL A 56 -12.55 10.39 0.47
CA VAL A 56 -13.60 9.59 -0.17
C VAL A 56 -14.44 8.87 0.87
N LEU A 57 -13.78 8.34 1.90
CA LEU A 57 -14.50 7.66 2.96
C LEU A 57 -15.51 8.59 3.63
N GLY A 58 -15.10 9.82 3.92
CA GLY A 58 -16.00 10.78 4.55
C GLY A 58 -17.19 11.12 3.66
N LEU A 59 -16.92 11.37 2.39
CA LEU A 59 -18.01 11.70 1.46
C LEU A 59 -18.93 10.50 1.23
N ALA A 60 -18.36 9.31 1.08
CA ALA A 60 -19.16 8.12 0.85
C ALA A 60 -20.05 7.81 2.04
N ARG A 61 -19.55 8.01 3.26
CA ARG A 61 -20.38 7.78 4.43
C ARG A 61 -21.61 8.69 4.46
N LYS A 62 -21.45 9.95 4.05
CA LYS A 62 -22.60 10.85 3.99
C LYS A 62 -23.64 10.34 3.01
N VAL A 63 -23.19 9.87 1.84
CA VAL A 63 -24.12 9.35 0.85
C VAL A 63 -24.78 8.09 1.35
N LEU A 64 -24.04 7.18 1.95
CA LEU A 64 -24.55 5.89 2.36
C LEU A 64 -25.47 5.99 3.58
N ASP A 65 -25.22 6.98 4.43
CA ASP A 65 -26.02 7.15 5.64
C ASP A 65 -27.37 7.80 5.36
N ASP A 66 -27.52 8.43 4.20
CA ASP A 66 -28.74 9.10 3.84
C ASP A 66 -29.63 8.15 3.03
N PRO A 67 -30.74 7.68 3.63
CA PRO A 67 -31.58 6.73 2.90
C PRO A 67 -32.24 7.32 1.65
N ALA A 68 -32.21 8.64 1.50
CA ALA A 68 -32.76 9.29 0.30
C ALA A 68 -31.74 9.46 -0.80
N SER A 69 -30.50 9.03 -0.59
CA SER A 69 -29.49 9.17 -1.64
C SER A 69 -29.92 8.44 -2.92
N PRO A 70 -29.79 9.10 -4.06
CA PRO A 70 -30.15 8.43 -5.33
C PRO A 70 -29.23 7.25 -5.61
N TYR A 71 -29.75 6.28 -6.34
CA TYR A 71 -28.97 5.10 -6.68
C TYR A 71 -27.65 5.46 -7.35
N ARG A 72 -27.69 6.45 -8.24
CA ARG A 72 -26.50 6.85 -8.97
C ARG A 72 -25.38 7.31 -8.02
N GLU A 73 -25.76 8.06 -6.99
CA GLU A 73 -24.78 8.53 -6.03
C GLU A 73 -24.23 7.40 -5.17
N VAL A 74 -25.11 6.49 -4.78
CA VAL A 74 -24.66 5.32 -4.00
C VAL A 74 -23.70 4.49 -4.83
N ARG A 75 -24.02 4.27 -6.08
CA ARG A 75 -23.14 3.49 -6.95
C ARG A 75 -21.80 4.17 -7.16
N PHE A 76 -21.80 5.50 -7.36
CA PHE A 76 -20.56 6.23 -7.53
C PHE A 76 -19.71 6.14 -6.26
N ALA A 77 -20.35 6.29 -5.10
CA ALA A 77 -19.64 6.15 -3.81
C ALA A 77 -18.99 4.77 -3.71
N GLY A 78 -19.72 3.73 -4.10
CA GLY A 78 -19.18 2.38 -4.07
C GLY A 78 -17.98 2.22 -4.98
N ILE A 79 -18.05 2.75 -6.18
CA ILE A 79 -16.94 2.67 -7.13
C ILE A 79 -15.71 3.37 -6.57
N ARG A 80 -15.89 4.58 -6.03
CA ARG A 80 -14.76 5.31 -5.48
C ARG A 80 -14.16 4.61 -4.27
N LEU A 81 -15.02 4.05 -3.42
CA LEU A 81 -14.52 3.29 -2.27
C LEU A 81 -13.71 2.08 -2.71
N ALA A 82 -14.18 1.38 -3.74
CA ALA A 82 -13.44 0.23 -4.24
C ALA A 82 -12.07 0.64 -4.78
N GLU A 83 -12.00 1.75 -5.51
CA GLU A 83 -10.74 2.24 -6.02
C GLU A 83 -9.79 2.62 -4.89
N CYS A 84 -10.29 3.32 -3.90
CA CYS A 84 -9.46 3.76 -2.79
C CYS A 84 -9.01 2.59 -1.92
N LEU A 85 -9.87 1.60 -1.75
CA LEU A 85 -9.48 0.42 -0.98
C LEU A 85 -8.40 -0.36 -1.72
N SER A 86 -8.54 -0.48 -3.05
CA SER A 86 -7.51 -1.15 -3.84
C SER A 86 -6.15 -0.46 -3.67
N ASP A 87 -6.15 0.87 -3.72
CA ASP A 87 -4.92 1.62 -3.52
C ASP A 87 -4.36 1.42 -2.11
N ALA A 88 -5.24 1.49 -1.11
CA ALA A 88 -4.80 1.35 0.28
C ALA A 88 -4.22 -0.04 0.55
N LEU A 89 -4.83 -1.06 -0.02
CA LEU A 89 -4.30 -2.42 0.15
C LEU A 89 -2.94 -2.57 -0.49
N ARG A 90 -2.72 -1.93 -1.64
CA ARG A 90 -1.40 -1.96 -2.28
C ARG A 90 -0.36 -1.25 -1.43
N VAL A 91 -0.72 -0.09 -0.86
CA VAL A 91 0.19 0.61 0.03
C VAL A 91 0.52 -0.24 1.25
N ALA A 92 -0.51 -0.88 1.83
CA ALA A 92 -0.28 -1.72 3.00
C ALA A 92 0.64 -2.89 2.69
N GLU A 93 0.40 -3.54 1.55
CA GLU A 93 1.26 -4.64 1.13
C GLU A 93 2.70 -4.17 0.93
N SER A 94 2.86 -3.03 0.25
CA SER A 94 4.18 -2.49 -0.01
C SER A 94 4.93 -2.17 1.27
N ARG A 95 4.24 -1.55 2.22
CA ARG A 95 4.88 -1.21 3.49
C ARG A 95 5.21 -2.44 4.30
N GLY A 96 4.36 -3.45 4.26
CA GLY A 96 4.65 -4.71 4.93
C GLY A 96 5.90 -5.38 4.39
N MET A 97 6.08 -5.31 3.08
CA MET A 97 7.27 -5.91 2.45
C MET A 97 8.55 -5.16 2.83
N ARG A 98 8.44 -3.88 3.20
CA ARG A 98 9.60 -3.07 3.54
C ARG A 98 9.97 -3.14 5.01
N LEU A 99 9.15 -3.79 5.82
CA LEU A 99 9.45 -3.92 7.24
C LEU A 99 10.34 -5.12 7.47
N PRO A 100 11.23 -5.06 8.46
CA PRO A 100 12.01 -6.25 8.80
C PRO A 100 11.08 -7.34 9.35
N ALA A 101 11.52 -8.59 9.20
CA ALA A 101 10.74 -9.69 9.71
C ALA A 101 10.59 -9.56 11.22
N PRO A 102 9.38 -9.76 11.75
CA PRO A 102 9.20 -9.63 13.20
C PRO A 102 9.80 -10.80 13.94
N ASP A 103 10.20 -10.54 15.16
CA ASP A 103 10.59 -11.61 16.07
C ASP A 103 9.35 -12.39 16.44
N ILE A 104 9.41 -13.70 16.30
CA ILE A 104 8.26 -14.55 16.56
C ILE A 104 7.74 -14.38 17.98
N ALA A 105 8.65 -14.26 18.95
CA ALA A 105 8.22 -14.09 20.33
C ALA A 105 7.44 -12.79 20.51
N ASP A 106 7.94 -11.72 19.91
CA ASP A 106 7.25 -10.44 20.01
C ASP A 106 5.89 -10.51 19.33
N THR A 107 5.83 -11.22 18.22
CA THR A 107 4.58 -11.33 17.48
C THR A 107 3.53 -12.05 18.32
N VAL A 108 3.94 -13.11 18.98
CA VAL A 108 3.00 -13.87 19.80
C VAL A 108 2.45 -13.00 20.93
N GLU A 109 3.32 -12.25 21.57
CA GLU A 109 2.86 -11.38 22.66
C GLU A 109 1.93 -10.30 22.17
N ALA A 110 2.25 -9.74 21.02
CA ALA A 110 1.42 -8.68 20.49
C ALA A 110 0.04 -9.17 20.13
N CYS A 111 -0.08 -10.43 19.78
CA CYS A 111 -1.36 -10.98 19.38
C CYS A 111 -2.18 -11.52 20.53
N ASP A 112 -1.65 -11.52 21.74
CA ASP A 112 -2.36 -12.05 22.88
C ASP A 112 -3.49 -11.10 23.24
N PRO A 113 -4.71 -11.50 23.03
CA PRO A 113 -5.80 -10.57 23.22
C PRO A 113 -6.20 -10.43 24.65
N GLN A 114 -5.84 -11.18 25.34
CA GLN A 114 -6.25 -11.21 26.53
C GLN A 114 -7.24 -11.29 26.84
#